data_dc96f6b67deae63ea7c3a82a774f7a32
#
_entry.id   dc96f6b67deae63ea7c3a82a774f7a32
#
_cell.length_a   1.000
_cell.length_b   1.000
_cell.length_c   1.000
_cell.angle_alpha   90.00
_cell.angle_beta   90.00
_cell.angle_gamma   90.00
#
_symmetry.space_group_name_H-M   'P 1'
#
loop_
_entity.id
_entity.type
_entity.pdbx_description
1 polymer ?
#
loop_
_entity_poly.entity_id
_entity_poly.type
_entity_poly.pdbx_seq_one_letter_code
_entity_poly.pdbx_strand_id
1 'polypeptide(L)'
;MPRQHKMVECTVCRQNTRSDHLARHMERKHPSIRSTILPSSISTAVSDNNNNMMTKYVWKTDDKVTKNHSPIFPRDIRALIVGKSGYGKTTLLMNLLLEPDMLDYDMLTVCGKSLHQPQYRTLDEAFSKGFSKNQVRTLFERQKQLRKQYDGGIDEFIDRYRGSRKGGIDARFLKDLDDIPDPSEHDPCRKNLLVLDDVMLGPQNKAEAYYTRGRHNNVDTIYIAQNYFRLPRQTVRENANLMMLFNQDAKNLNHIYQDHCTDIPFSEFNKFCNDVWRRGEHNFVTINLSPQRSAQDGKYRCNLDL
;
A
#
# COMPACT_ATOMS: atom_id res chain seq x y z
N MET A 1 -27.63 37.22 -12.34
CA MET A 1 -28.51 36.69 -11.28
C MET A 1 -27.86 36.95 -9.94
N PRO A 2 -28.52 37.56 -8.95
CA PRO A 2 -27.94 37.82 -7.63
C PRO A 2 -27.73 36.48 -6.89
N ARG A 3 -26.55 36.32 -6.29
CA ARG A 3 -26.22 35.14 -5.47
C ARG A 3 -27.16 35.10 -4.24
N GLN A 4 -27.98 34.07 -4.13
CA GLN A 4 -28.75 33.79 -2.93
C GLN A 4 -27.79 33.39 -1.81
N HIS A 5 -27.64 34.20 -0.79
CA HIS A 5 -26.86 33.89 0.40
C HIS A 5 -27.67 32.97 1.32
N LYS A 6 -27.08 31.82 1.69
CA LYS A 6 -27.69 30.88 2.63
C LYS A 6 -27.72 31.53 4.04
N MET A 7 -28.89 31.61 4.65
CA MET A 7 -29.04 32.04 6.04
C MET A 7 -28.78 30.89 7.00
N VAL A 8 -28.08 31.16 8.08
CA VAL A 8 -27.71 30.17 9.12
C VAL A 8 -28.06 30.76 10.49
N GLU A 9 -28.66 29.96 11.37
CA GLU A 9 -28.99 30.33 12.71
C GLU A 9 -27.76 30.29 13.63
N CYS A 10 -27.52 31.34 14.41
CA CYS A 10 -26.47 31.37 15.41
C CYS A 10 -26.82 30.45 16.58
N THR A 11 -25.97 29.48 16.89
CA THR A 11 -26.19 28.48 17.95
C THR A 11 -26.25 29.08 19.37
N VAL A 12 -25.78 30.31 19.56
CA VAL A 12 -25.71 30.99 20.87
C VAL A 12 -26.92 31.88 21.13
N CYS A 13 -27.25 32.76 20.16
CA CYS A 13 -28.36 33.71 20.33
C CYS A 13 -29.58 33.41 19.46
N ARG A 14 -29.54 32.34 18.64
CA ARG A 14 -30.59 31.90 17.70
C ARG A 14 -31.00 32.92 16.64
N GLN A 15 -30.19 33.96 16.43
CA GLN A 15 -30.43 34.93 15.36
C GLN A 15 -29.95 34.40 14.01
N ASN A 16 -30.75 34.56 12.98
CA ASN A 16 -30.37 34.18 11.61
C ASN A 16 -29.38 35.20 11.05
N THR A 17 -28.26 34.70 10.55
CA THR A 17 -27.23 35.49 9.86
C THR A 17 -26.81 34.79 8.56
N ARG A 18 -26.16 35.53 7.66
CA ARG A 18 -25.61 34.93 6.47
C ARG A 18 -24.45 33.98 6.82
N SER A 19 -24.32 32.86 6.13
CA SER A 19 -23.28 31.87 6.40
C SER A 19 -21.85 32.44 6.32
N ASP A 20 -21.64 33.41 5.42
CA ASP A 20 -20.36 34.11 5.25
C ASP A 20 -20.08 35.16 6.33
N HIS A 21 -21.12 35.55 7.11
CA HIS A 21 -21.04 36.54 8.21
C HIS A 21 -21.10 35.89 9.60
N LEU A 22 -21.30 34.59 9.70
CA LEU A 22 -21.47 33.90 10.98
C LEU A 22 -20.24 34.08 11.91
N ALA A 23 -19.05 33.99 11.38
CA ALA A 23 -17.80 34.18 12.13
C ALA A 23 -17.72 35.59 12.72
N ARG A 24 -18.00 36.64 11.93
CA ARG A 24 -18.03 38.05 12.39
C ARG A 24 -19.18 38.31 13.38
N HIS A 25 -20.32 37.63 13.22
CA HIS A 25 -21.42 37.70 14.17
C HIS A 25 -21.02 37.13 15.53
N MET A 26 -20.35 35.97 15.55
CA MET A 26 -19.83 35.35 16.77
C MET A 26 -18.80 36.24 17.47
N GLU A 27 -17.86 36.83 16.72
CA GLU A 27 -16.88 37.76 17.28
C GLU A 27 -17.47 39.03 17.91
N ARG A 28 -18.49 39.60 17.28
CA ARG A 28 -19.09 40.86 17.74
C ARG A 28 -20.13 40.70 18.84
N LYS A 29 -20.93 39.64 18.77
CA LYS A 29 -22.10 39.46 19.69
C LYS A 29 -21.80 38.53 20.86
N HIS A 30 -20.77 37.68 20.73
CA HIS A 30 -20.42 36.68 21.74
C HIS A 30 -18.91 36.67 22.05
N PRO A 31 -18.31 37.84 22.41
CA PRO A 31 -16.87 37.94 22.64
C PRO A 31 -16.36 37.09 23.82
N SER A 32 -17.23 36.83 24.80
CA SER A 32 -16.93 36.02 25.98
C SER A 32 -16.70 34.51 25.67
N ILE A 33 -17.19 34.04 24.53
CA ILE A 33 -16.99 32.62 24.14
C ILE A 33 -15.60 32.40 23.53
N ARG A 34 -14.94 33.47 23.05
CA ARG A 34 -13.59 33.41 22.51
C ARG A 34 -12.53 33.03 23.55
N SER A 35 -12.76 33.38 24.82
CA SER A 35 -11.84 33.05 25.92
C SER A 35 -11.90 31.59 26.37
N THR A 36 -12.92 30.85 25.92
CA THR A 36 -13.07 29.41 26.23
C THR A 36 -12.54 28.49 25.13
N ILE A 37 -12.17 29.05 23.96
CA ILE A 37 -11.75 28.30 22.78
C ILE A 37 -10.24 28.44 22.50
N LEU A 38 -9.56 29.42 23.13
CA LEU A 38 -8.11 29.56 23.04
C LEU A 38 -7.46 29.34 24.41
N PRO A 39 -6.73 28.26 24.64
CA PRO A 39 -5.94 28.14 25.86
C PRO A 39 -4.79 29.14 25.81
N SER A 40 -4.83 30.13 26.69
CA SER A 40 -3.67 30.93 27.04
C SER A 40 -2.71 30.07 27.85
N SER A 41 -1.45 30.11 27.47
CA SER A 41 -0.27 29.50 28.09
C SER A 41 0.07 28.08 27.64
N ILE A 42 1.05 28.03 26.75
CA ILE A 42 1.97 26.92 26.62
C ILE A 42 2.85 26.94 27.87
N SER A 43 2.53 26.16 28.88
CA SER A 43 3.43 25.76 29.93
C SER A 43 3.75 24.27 29.76
N THR A 44 5.01 24.01 29.59
CA THR A 44 5.66 22.70 29.54
C THR A 44 5.20 21.77 30.65
N ALA A 45 4.33 20.83 30.29
CA ALA A 45 4.14 19.58 31.00
C ALA A 45 3.85 18.52 29.95
N VAL A 46 4.91 17.82 29.55
CA VAL A 46 4.82 16.57 28.80
C VAL A 46 4.25 15.55 29.76
N SER A 47 2.96 15.31 29.71
CA SER A 47 2.31 14.17 30.33
C SER A 47 1.28 13.58 29.37
N ASP A 48 1.29 12.28 29.27
CA ASP A 48 0.71 11.31 28.37
C ASP A 48 -0.78 11.40 27.94
N ASN A 49 -1.33 12.59 27.68
CA ASN A 49 -2.71 12.78 27.29
C ASN A 49 -2.91 13.34 25.85
N ASN A 50 -1.88 13.37 25.01
CA ASN A 50 -1.96 13.96 23.66
C ASN A 50 -2.67 13.12 22.61
N ASN A 51 -3.03 11.88 22.90
CA ASN A 51 -3.76 11.03 21.92
C ASN A 51 -5.25 11.37 21.76
N ASN A 52 -5.83 12.16 22.68
CA ASN A 52 -7.27 12.41 22.69
C ASN A 52 -7.69 13.70 21.96
N MET A 53 -6.78 14.61 21.67
CA MET A 53 -7.13 15.90 21.06
C MET A 53 -7.19 15.82 19.52
N MET A 54 -6.33 15.06 18.90
CA MET A 54 -6.32 14.87 17.44
C MET A 54 -7.50 14.00 16.97
N THR A 55 -7.92 13.01 17.74
CA THR A 55 -9.04 12.12 17.41
C THR A 55 -10.40 12.80 17.47
N LYS A 56 -10.53 13.91 18.21
CA LYS A 56 -11.80 14.64 18.37
C LYS A 56 -12.26 15.38 17.10
N TYR A 57 -11.36 15.62 16.17
CA TYR A 57 -11.62 16.33 14.91
C TYR A 57 -11.47 15.47 13.67
N VAL A 58 -11.11 14.21 13.84
CA VAL A 58 -11.05 13.25 12.73
C VAL A 58 -12.45 12.72 12.50
N TRP A 59 -13.07 13.10 11.41
CA TRP A 59 -14.26 12.44 10.91
C TRP A 59 -13.89 10.99 10.65
N LYS A 60 -14.44 10.08 11.44
CA LYS A 60 -14.31 8.66 11.16
C LYS A 60 -15.08 8.38 9.87
N THR A 61 -14.36 8.22 8.78
CA THR A 61 -14.89 7.59 7.58
C THR A 61 -14.88 6.08 7.85
N ASP A 62 -15.87 5.62 8.62
CA ASP A 62 -15.91 4.26 9.17
C ASP A 62 -16.37 3.20 8.16
N ASP A 63 -16.50 3.56 6.87
CA ASP A 63 -17.01 2.64 5.84
C ASP A 63 -15.94 1.69 5.28
N LYS A 64 -14.68 1.79 5.74
CA LYS A 64 -13.59 0.95 5.26
C LYS A 64 -13.42 -0.28 6.12
N VAL A 65 -13.39 -1.44 5.49
CA VAL A 65 -13.00 -2.68 6.16
C VAL A 65 -11.54 -2.61 6.59
N THR A 66 -11.27 -2.95 7.84
CA THR A 66 -9.90 -3.01 8.37
C THR A 66 -9.14 -4.19 7.76
N LYS A 67 -7.92 -3.95 7.32
CA LYS A 67 -6.99 -4.98 6.84
C LYS A 67 -6.09 -5.42 7.99
N ASN A 68 -5.84 -6.72 8.06
CA ASN A 68 -4.98 -7.36 9.06
C ASN A 68 -3.75 -7.94 8.36
N HIS A 69 -2.90 -7.07 7.78
CA HIS A 69 -1.61 -7.51 7.26
C HIS A 69 -0.68 -7.95 8.38
N SER A 70 0.35 -8.72 8.03
CA SER A 70 1.47 -8.95 8.95
C SER A 70 1.99 -7.62 9.52
N PRO A 71 2.42 -7.59 10.80
CA PRO A 71 2.98 -6.39 11.45
C PRO A 71 4.19 -5.78 10.72
N ILE A 72 4.84 -6.54 9.84
CA ILE A 72 5.94 -6.04 9.01
C ILE A 72 5.49 -4.98 7.97
N PHE A 73 4.20 -4.94 7.65
CA PHE A 73 3.64 -4.03 6.67
C PHE A 73 3.02 -2.79 7.32
N PRO A 74 3.05 -1.64 6.64
CA PRO A 74 2.23 -0.50 7.03
C PRO A 74 0.74 -0.82 6.83
N ARG A 75 -0.12 -0.09 7.54
CA ARG A 75 -1.58 -0.27 7.49
C ARG A 75 -2.15 -0.12 6.08
N ASP A 76 -1.71 0.90 5.35
CA ASP A 76 -2.07 1.16 3.95
C ASP A 76 -0.79 1.01 3.12
N ILE A 77 -0.70 -0.04 2.31
CA ILE A 77 0.52 -0.40 1.60
C ILE A 77 0.64 0.37 0.29
N ARG A 78 1.77 1.07 0.11
CA ARG A 78 2.24 1.60 -1.16
C ARG A 78 3.67 1.15 -1.34
N ALA A 79 3.84 -0.09 -1.79
CA ALA A 79 5.12 -0.76 -1.80
C ALA A 79 5.80 -0.69 -3.17
N LEU A 80 7.12 -0.58 -3.16
CA LEU A 80 7.99 -0.73 -4.32
C LEU A 80 8.84 -1.99 -4.15
N ILE A 81 8.83 -2.90 -5.12
CA ILE A 81 9.76 -4.02 -5.22
C ILE A 81 10.70 -3.74 -6.38
N VAL A 82 11.95 -3.43 -6.09
CA VAL A 82 12.91 -2.96 -7.10
C VAL A 82 14.12 -3.88 -7.23
N GLY A 83 14.46 -4.25 -8.46
CA GLY A 83 15.62 -5.08 -8.75
C GLY A 83 15.68 -5.49 -10.20
N LYS A 84 16.86 -5.85 -10.71
CA LYS A 84 17.04 -6.32 -12.08
C LYS A 84 16.26 -7.60 -12.36
N SER A 85 16.11 -7.96 -13.62
CA SER A 85 15.50 -9.24 -14.01
C SER A 85 16.27 -10.41 -13.41
N GLY A 86 15.56 -11.47 -12.99
CA GLY A 86 16.17 -12.68 -12.43
C GLY A 86 16.47 -12.65 -10.93
N TYR A 87 16.37 -11.49 -10.25
CA TYR A 87 16.68 -11.39 -8.82
C TYR A 87 15.59 -11.92 -7.86
N GLY A 88 14.48 -12.47 -8.36
CA GLY A 88 13.46 -13.11 -7.52
C GLY A 88 12.27 -12.24 -7.14
N LYS A 89 12.08 -11.06 -7.76
CA LYS A 89 10.95 -10.15 -7.47
C LYS A 89 9.58 -10.83 -7.58
N THR A 90 9.34 -11.59 -8.66
CA THR A 90 8.07 -12.30 -8.86
C THR A 90 7.91 -13.43 -7.83
N THR A 91 9.00 -14.11 -7.46
CA THR A 91 8.97 -15.13 -6.39
C THR A 91 8.61 -14.50 -5.05
N LEU A 92 9.22 -13.35 -4.72
CA LEU A 92 8.84 -12.58 -3.52
C LEU A 92 7.37 -12.21 -3.55
N LEU A 93 6.87 -11.67 -4.68
CA LEU A 93 5.44 -11.35 -4.82
C LEU A 93 4.55 -12.57 -4.55
N MET A 94 4.88 -13.75 -5.13
CA MET A 94 4.10 -14.96 -4.92
C MET A 94 4.06 -15.36 -3.44
N ASN A 95 5.19 -15.25 -2.73
CA ASN A 95 5.25 -15.50 -1.30
C ASN A 95 4.37 -14.50 -0.53
N LEU A 96 4.45 -13.21 -0.83
CA LEU A 96 3.61 -12.18 -0.19
C LEU A 96 2.11 -12.41 -0.41
N LEU A 97 1.72 -12.85 -1.61
CA LEU A 97 0.33 -13.11 -1.95
C LEU A 97 -0.22 -14.38 -1.28
N LEU A 98 0.59 -15.42 -1.16
CA LEU A 98 0.11 -16.76 -0.82
C LEU A 98 0.44 -17.19 0.62
N GLU A 99 1.48 -16.62 1.24
CA GLU A 99 1.79 -16.98 2.62
C GLU A 99 0.66 -16.51 3.57
N PRO A 100 0.28 -17.38 4.53
CA PRO A 100 -0.68 -17.00 5.57
C PRO A 100 -0.18 -15.77 6.31
N ASP A 101 -1.11 -14.92 6.72
CA ASP A 101 -0.86 -13.77 7.59
C ASP A 101 0.11 -12.71 7.03
N MET A 102 0.48 -12.81 5.73
CA MET A 102 1.27 -11.75 5.07
C MET A 102 0.36 -10.60 4.60
N LEU A 103 -0.24 -10.71 3.44
CA LEU A 103 -1.13 -9.67 2.89
C LEU A 103 -2.59 -10.07 3.07
N ASP A 104 -3.38 -9.19 3.63
CA ASP A 104 -4.82 -9.38 3.82
C ASP A 104 -5.59 -8.68 2.68
N TYR A 105 -6.14 -9.48 1.76
CA TYR A 105 -6.93 -9.01 0.63
C TYR A 105 -7.98 -10.04 0.23
N ASP A 106 -9.07 -9.58 -0.36
CA ASP A 106 -10.15 -10.37 -0.94
C ASP A 106 -10.43 -10.06 -2.42
N MET A 107 -9.89 -8.92 -2.90
CA MET A 107 -9.88 -8.52 -4.29
C MET A 107 -8.45 -8.28 -4.75
N LEU A 108 -8.00 -9.01 -5.75
CA LEU A 108 -6.67 -8.89 -6.36
C LEU A 108 -6.77 -8.39 -7.80
N THR A 109 -6.10 -7.31 -8.13
CA THR A 109 -5.91 -6.87 -9.51
C THR A 109 -4.41 -6.92 -9.82
N VAL A 110 -4.03 -7.68 -10.83
CA VAL A 110 -2.65 -7.74 -11.32
C VAL A 110 -2.61 -7.14 -12.72
N CYS A 111 -1.81 -6.11 -12.91
CA CYS A 111 -1.55 -5.53 -14.23
C CYS A 111 -0.08 -5.68 -14.59
N GLY A 112 0.19 -6.25 -15.77
CA GLY A 112 1.56 -6.45 -16.20
C GLY A 112 1.71 -6.98 -17.62
N LYS A 113 2.88 -6.71 -18.21
CA LYS A 113 3.21 -7.20 -19.56
C LYS A 113 3.64 -8.68 -19.56
N SER A 114 4.03 -9.22 -18.42
CA SER A 114 4.62 -10.56 -18.28
C SER A 114 3.64 -11.59 -17.67
N LEU A 115 2.33 -11.36 -17.76
CA LEU A 115 1.30 -12.26 -17.19
C LEU A 115 1.25 -13.66 -17.86
N HIS A 116 1.94 -13.83 -18.98
CA HIS A 116 2.12 -15.15 -19.63
C HIS A 116 3.05 -16.10 -18.85
N GLN A 117 3.76 -15.59 -17.84
CA GLN A 117 4.63 -16.42 -16.99
C GLN A 117 3.81 -17.47 -16.24
N PRO A 118 4.36 -18.70 -16.06
CA PRO A 118 3.63 -19.81 -15.44
C PRO A 118 3.01 -19.49 -14.08
N GLN A 119 3.70 -18.67 -13.27
CA GLN A 119 3.23 -18.27 -11.93
C GLN A 119 1.91 -17.48 -12.00
N TYR A 120 1.83 -16.48 -12.89
CA TYR A 120 0.63 -15.68 -13.06
C TYR A 120 -0.53 -16.47 -13.68
N ARG A 121 -0.23 -17.32 -14.66
CA ARG A 121 -1.23 -18.20 -15.26
C ARG A 121 -1.84 -19.14 -14.23
N THR A 122 -1.03 -19.73 -13.36
CA THR A 122 -1.49 -20.59 -12.28
C THR A 122 -2.36 -19.84 -11.28
N LEU A 123 -1.98 -18.59 -10.91
CA LEU A 123 -2.79 -17.75 -10.03
C LEU A 123 -4.14 -17.42 -10.67
N ASP A 124 -4.15 -16.98 -11.93
CA ASP A 124 -5.36 -16.61 -12.65
C ASP A 124 -6.33 -17.79 -12.72
N GLU A 125 -5.84 -18.93 -13.16
CA GLU A 125 -6.64 -20.14 -13.30
C GLU A 125 -7.19 -20.64 -11.96
N ALA A 126 -6.37 -20.66 -10.92
CA ALA A 126 -6.78 -21.13 -9.61
C ALA A 126 -7.82 -20.19 -8.95
N PHE A 127 -7.60 -18.88 -8.99
CA PHE A 127 -8.56 -17.94 -8.43
C PHE A 127 -9.85 -17.86 -9.24
N SER A 128 -9.79 -17.97 -10.58
CA SER A 128 -11.01 -18.04 -11.42
C SER A 128 -11.86 -19.26 -11.13
N LYS A 129 -11.25 -20.37 -10.68
CA LYS A 129 -11.93 -21.58 -10.20
C LYS A 129 -12.40 -21.49 -8.73
N GLY A 130 -12.16 -20.37 -8.06
CA GLY A 130 -12.59 -20.09 -6.68
C GLY A 130 -11.72 -20.72 -5.60
N PHE A 131 -10.45 -21.00 -5.89
CA PHE A 131 -9.49 -21.51 -4.90
C PHE A 131 -9.16 -20.45 -3.86
N SER A 132 -9.02 -20.88 -2.60
CA SER A 132 -8.49 -20.06 -1.52
C SER A 132 -6.95 -19.92 -1.63
N LYS A 133 -6.37 -18.92 -0.96
CA LYS A 133 -4.90 -18.74 -0.86
C LYS A 133 -4.17 -20.02 -0.46
N ASN A 134 -4.67 -20.71 0.56
CA ASN A 134 -4.06 -21.95 1.07
C ASN A 134 -4.05 -23.07 0.03
N GLN A 135 -5.13 -23.19 -0.76
CA GLN A 135 -5.18 -24.18 -1.84
C GLN A 135 -4.21 -23.84 -2.94
N VAL A 136 -4.12 -22.56 -3.34
CA VAL A 136 -3.15 -22.11 -4.36
C VAL A 136 -1.72 -22.29 -3.88
N ARG A 137 -1.42 -21.97 -2.61
CA ARG A 137 -0.11 -22.22 -1.99
C ARG A 137 0.27 -23.69 -2.06
N THR A 138 -0.61 -24.59 -1.64
CA THR A 138 -0.40 -26.03 -1.71
C THR A 138 -0.11 -26.50 -3.14
N LEU A 139 -0.78 -25.88 -4.12
CA LEU A 139 -0.57 -26.16 -5.52
C LEU A 139 0.87 -25.76 -5.96
N PHE A 140 1.37 -24.59 -5.58
CA PHE A 140 2.74 -24.16 -5.86
C PHE A 140 3.79 -25.04 -5.15
N GLU A 141 3.56 -25.40 -3.91
CA GLU A 141 4.45 -26.30 -3.15
C GLU A 141 4.57 -27.67 -3.80
N ARG A 142 3.45 -28.24 -4.24
CA ARG A 142 3.42 -29.53 -4.96
C ARG A 142 4.00 -29.43 -6.36
N GLN A 143 3.86 -28.31 -7.07
CA GLN A 143 4.52 -28.13 -8.35
C GLN A 143 6.05 -28.29 -8.26
N LYS A 144 6.67 -27.82 -7.18
CA LYS A 144 8.10 -28.03 -6.94
C LYS A 144 8.46 -29.51 -6.79
N GLN A 145 7.55 -30.31 -6.22
CA GLN A 145 7.72 -31.75 -6.05
C GLN A 145 7.33 -32.53 -7.31
N LEU A 146 6.25 -32.13 -7.99
CA LEU A 146 5.71 -32.80 -9.18
C LEU A 146 6.56 -32.58 -10.44
N ARG A 147 7.24 -31.42 -10.60
CA ARG A 147 8.25 -31.23 -11.66
C ARG A 147 9.38 -32.23 -11.63
N LYS A 148 9.55 -32.97 -10.52
CA LYS A 148 10.47 -34.11 -10.43
C LYS A 148 9.84 -35.46 -10.80
N GLN A 149 8.50 -35.55 -10.91
CA GLN A 149 7.79 -36.82 -11.03
C GLN A 149 6.72 -36.92 -12.16
N TYR A 150 6.12 -35.80 -12.64
CA TYR A 150 4.99 -35.89 -13.60
C TYR A 150 4.94 -34.75 -14.61
N ASP A 151 4.70 -35.10 -15.88
CA ASP A 151 4.60 -34.16 -17.03
C ASP A 151 3.18 -33.58 -17.26
N GLY A 152 2.15 -33.99 -16.50
CA GLY A 152 0.75 -33.62 -16.74
C GLY A 152 -0.05 -33.07 -15.54
N GLY A 153 0.59 -32.86 -14.40
CA GLY A 153 -0.08 -32.89 -13.10
C GLY A 153 -0.85 -31.67 -12.59
N ILE A 154 -0.81 -30.49 -13.22
CA ILE A 154 -1.40 -29.26 -12.64
C ILE A 154 -2.89 -29.16 -12.94
N ASP A 155 -3.29 -29.38 -14.20
CA ASP A 155 -4.67 -29.29 -14.65
C ASP A 155 -5.53 -30.35 -13.94
N GLU A 156 -4.98 -31.58 -13.81
CA GLU A 156 -5.64 -32.69 -13.09
C GLU A 156 -5.82 -32.41 -11.59
N PHE A 157 -4.82 -31.74 -10.98
CA PHE A 157 -4.91 -31.31 -9.58
C PHE A 157 -5.97 -30.22 -9.37
N ILE A 158 -6.01 -29.22 -10.26
CA ILE A 158 -6.99 -28.14 -10.25
C ILE A 158 -8.41 -28.70 -10.43
N ASP A 159 -8.62 -29.64 -11.34
CA ASP A 159 -9.92 -30.28 -11.58
C ASP A 159 -10.37 -31.16 -10.40
N ARG A 160 -9.47 -31.80 -9.69
CA ARG A 160 -9.76 -32.64 -8.53
C ARG A 160 -10.14 -31.82 -7.29
N TYR A 161 -9.61 -30.60 -7.14
CA TYR A 161 -9.87 -29.72 -6.00
C TYR A 161 -10.85 -28.59 -6.35
N ARG A 162 -11.89 -28.86 -7.11
CA ARG A 162 -13.00 -27.90 -7.31
C ARG A 162 -13.61 -27.51 -5.97
N GLY A 163 -13.05 -26.45 -5.38
CA GLY A 163 -13.41 -25.96 -4.07
C GLY A 163 -14.79 -25.29 -4.06
N SER A 164 -15.47 -25.42 -2.96
CA SER A 164 -16.68 -24.68 -2.64
C SER A 164 -16.37 -23.16 -2.67
N ARG A 165 -17.17 -22.38 -3.38
CA ARG A 165 -17.05 -20.92 -3.60
C ARG A 165 -17.07 -20.03 -2.35
N LYS A 166 -17.01 -20.57 -1.14
CA LYS A 166 -17.00 -19.79 0.09
C LYS A 166 -15.58 -19.36 0.46
N GLY A 167 -15.27 -18.08 0.27
CA GLY A 167 -14.01 -17.45 0.68
C GLY A 167 -12.93 -17.39 -0.40
N GLY A 168 -13.27 -17.52 -1.68
CA GLY A 168 -12.34 -17.34 -2.79
C GLY A 168 -11.90 -15.87 -2.94
N ILE A 169 -10.70 -15.69 -3.46
CA ILE A 169 -10.19 -14.38 -3.87
C ILE A 169 -10.80 -14.02 -5.24
N ASP A 170 -11.37 -12.83 -5.35
CA ASP A 170 -11.72 -12.27 -6.67
C ASP A 170 -10.46 -11.71 -7.31
N ALA A 171 -10.03 -12.28 -8.43
CA ALA A 171 -8.82 -11.86 -9.11
C ALA A 171 -9.08 -11.38 -10.53
N ARG A 172 -8.34 -10.34 -10.95
CA ARG A 172 -8.35 -9.81 -12.32
C ARG A 172 -6.92 -9.66 -12.81
N PHE A 173 -6.65 -10.11 -14.03
CA PHE A 173 -5.34 -10.03 -14.67
C PHE A 173 -5.44 -9.19 -15.93
N LEU A 174 -4.82 -8.03 -15.94
CA LEU A 174 -4.92 -7.00 -16.96
C LEU A 174 -3.57 -6.79 -17.64
N LYS A 175 -3.56 -6.64 -18.97
CA LYS A 175 -2.31 -6.44 -19.73
C LYS A 175 -1.89 -4.97 -19.83
N ASP A 176 -2.87 -4.08 -19.83
CA ASP A 176 -2.65 -2.66 -20.05
C ASP A 176 -3.11 -1.83 -18.85
N LEU A 177 -2.35 -0.78 -18.53
CA LEU A 177 -2.65 0.14 -17.43
C LEU A 177 -3.98 0.86 -17.64
N ASP A 178 -4.38 1.11 -18.88
CA ASP A 178 -5.62 1.81 -19.21
C ASP A 178 -6.87 0.99 -18.83
N ASP A 179 -6.75 -0.34 -18.78
CA ASP A 179 -7.84 -1.25 -18.38
C ASP A 179 -8.07 -1.27 -16.86
N ILE A 180 -7.15 -0.71 -16.07
CA ILE A 180 -7.32 -0.61 -14.62
C ILE A 180 -8.40 0.45 -14.32
N PRO A 181 -9.40 0.15 -13.46
CA PRO A 181 -10.40 1.12 -13.04
C PRO A 181 -9.75 2.34 -12.37
N ASP A 182 -10.45 3.45 -12.23
CA ASP A 182 -9.98 4.55 -11.39
C ASP A 182 -9.99 4.10 -9.91
N PRO A 183 -9.07 4.57 -9.06
CA PRO A 183 -9.11 4.25 -7.63
C PRO A 183 -10.47 4.48 -6.95
N SER A 184 -11.25 5.47 -7.43
CA SER A 184 -12.59 5.78 -6.89
C SER A 184 -13.67 4.76 -7.26
N GLU A 185 -13.42 3.88 -8.21
CA GLU A 185 -14.35 2.83 -8.63
C GLU A 185 -14.25 1.57 -7.76
N HIS A 186 -13.24 1.48 -6.90
CA HIS A 186 -13.11 0.37 -5.96
C HIS A 186 -14.07 0.52 -4.77
N ASP A 187 -14.67 -0.59 -4.38
CA ASP A 187 -15.50 -0.66 -3.18
C ASP A 187 -14.61 -0.56 -1.91
N PRO A 188 -14.74 0.49 -1.08
CA PRO A 188 -13.97 0.64 0.14
C PRO A 188 -14.32 -0.40 1.22
N CYS A 189 -15.48 -1.07 1.11
CA CYS A 189 -15.88 -2.17 1.97
C CYS A 189 -15.18 -3.49 1.63
N ARG A 190 -14.32 -3.52 0.60
CA ARG A 190 -13.48 -4.65 0.23
C ARG A 190 -12.01 -4.38 0.51
N LYS A 191 -11.26 -5.44 0.74
CA LYS A 191 -9.80 -5.38 0.91
C LYS A 191 -9.15 -5.51 -0.46
N ASN A 192 -8.90 -4.38 -1.10
CA ASN A 192 -8.40 -4.33 -2.46
C ASN A 192 -6.86 -4.31 -2.48
N LEU A 193 -6.28 -5.10 -3.37
CA LEU A 193 -4.84 -5.12 -3.65
C LEU A 193 -4.59 -4.98 -5.15
N LEU A 194 -3.83 -3.97 -5.54
CA LEU A 194 -3.33 -3.76 -6.90
C LEU A 194 -1.85 -4.12 -6.98
N VAL A 195 -1.50 -4.95 -7.93
CA VAL A 195 -0.12 -5.27 -8.28
C VAL A 195 0.19 -4.77 -9.69
N LEU A 196 1.23 -3.97 -9.83
CA LEU A 196 1.75 -3.44 -11.09
C LEU A 196 3.09 -4.10 -11.36
N ASP A 197 3.18 -4.97 -12.39
CA ASP A 197 4.42 -5.70 -12.71
C ASP A 197 4.95 -5.32 -14.11
N ASP A 198 6.12 -4.69 -14.12
CA ASP A 198 6.86 -4.28 -15.31
C ASP A 198 6.06 -3.40 -16.30
N VAL A 199 5.27 -2.47 -15.77
CA VAL A 199 4.41 -1.55 -16.55
C VAL A 199 5.07 -0.19 -16.84
N MET A 200 6.39 -0.07 -16.65
CA MET A 200 7.13 1.20 -16.73
C MET A 200 7.22 1.81 -18.14
N LEU A 201 6.92 1.07 -19.19
CA LEU A 201 7.02 1.54 -20.57
C LEU A 201 5.78 2.28 -21.07
N GLY A 202 4.66 2.22 -20.36
CA GLY A 202 3.41 2.90 -20.70
C GLY A 202 3.21 4.21 -19.93
N PRO A 203 2.12 4.95 -20.24
CA PRO A 203 1.71 6.11 -19.46
C PRO A 203 1.48 5.73 -17.99
N GLN A 204 2.01 6.53 -17.06
CA GLN A 204 1.96 6.18 -15.63
C GLN A 204 0.79 6.78 -14.86
N ASN A 205 -0.09 7.54 -15.50
CA ASN A 205 -1.18 8.28 -14.86
C ASN A 205 -2.05 7.42 -13.93
N LYS A 206 -2.36 6.18 -14.34
CA LYS A 206 -3.12 5.24 -13.50
C LYS A 206 -2.31 4.82 -12.27
N ALA A 207 -1.06 4.40 -12.44
CA ALA A 207 -0.18 4.04 -11.32
C ALA A 207 -0.03 5.20 -10.32
N GLU A 208 0.18 6.41 -10.82
CA GLU A 208 0.27 7.64 -10.01
C GLU A 208 -1.01 7.90 -9.22
N ALA A 209 -2.19 7.70 -9.83
CA ALA A 209 -3.47 7.85 -9.17
C ALA A 209 -3.63 6.88 -7.98
N TYR A 210 -3.18 5.65 -8.11
CA TYR A 210 -3.23 4.67 -7.01
C TYR A 210 -2.28 5.02 -5.88
N TYR A 211 -1.05 5.48 -6.17
CA TYR A 211 -0.11 5.89 -5.12
C TYR A 211 -0.57 7.13 -4.36
N THR A 212 -1.29 8.04 -5.01
CA THR A 212 -1.80 9.27 -4.38
C THR A 212 -3.15 9.09 -3.70
N ARG A 213 -4.09 8.36 -4.32
CA ARG A 213 -5.51 8.31 -3.92
C ARG A 213 -6.01 6.92 -3.53
N GLY A 214 -5.32 5.83 -3.90
CA GLY A 214 -5.80 4.45 -3.70
C GLY A 214 -6.20 4.14 -2.27
N ARG A 215 -5.46 4.67 -1.29
CA ARG A 215 -5.77 4.51 0.14
C ARG A 215 -7.17 5.01 0.54
N HIS A 216 -7.74 5.98 -0.19
CA HIS A 216 -9.07 6.50 0.13
C HIS A 216 -10.19 5.49 -0.16
N ASN A 217 -9.93 4.56 -1.09
CA ASN A 217 -10.85 3.49 -1.46
C ASN A 217 -10.34 2.11 -1.02
N ASN A 218 -9.56 2.06 0.06
CA ASN A 218 -9.07 0.82 0.65
C ASN A 218 -8.26 -0.05 -0.34
N VAL A 219 -7.44 0.58 -1.20
CA VAL A 219 -6.59 -0.11 -2.15
C VAL A 219 -5.14 -0.04 -1.72
N ASP A 220 -4.54 -1.21 -1.47
CA ASP A 220 -3.09 -1.35 -1.35
C ASP A 220 -2.46 -1.47 -2.73
N THR A 221 -1.28 -0.96 -2.90
CA THR A 221 -0.60 -0.98 -4.20
C THR A 221 0.83 -1.49 -4.05
N ILE A 222 1.19 -2.46 -4.86
CA ILE A 222 2.57 -2.96 -5.00
C ILE A 222 3.03 -2.72 -6.43
N TYR A 223 4.12 -2.00 -6.61
CA TYR A 223 4.74 -1.78 -7.91
C TYR A 223 6.06 -2.54 -7.99
N ILE A 224 6.18 -3.45 -8.95
CA ILE A 224 7.41 -4.18 -9.26
C ILE A 224 8.13 -3.48 -10.40
N ALA A 225 9.33 -3.00 -10.15
CA ALA A 225 10.13 -2.24 -11.10
C ALA A 225 11.54 -2.83 -11.26
N GLN A 226 12.08 -2.70 -12.45
CA GLN A 226 13.49 -3.08 -12.72
C GLN A 226 14.44 -1.93 -12.41
N ASN A 227 13.96 -0.69 -12.46
CA ASN A 227 14.79 0.49 -12.28
C ASN A 227 14.02 1.54 -11.46
N TYR A 228 14.57 1.88 -10.29
CA TYR A 228 13.96 2.87 -9.39
C TYR A 228 13.86 4.26 -10.02
N PHE A 229 14.91 4.70 -10.69
CA PHE A 229 14.97 6.06 -11.25
C PHE A 229 13.92 6.35 -12.33
N ARG A 230 13.44 5.31 -13.02
CA ARG A 230 12.39 5.46 -14.05
C ARG A 230 10.98 5.64 -13.49
N LEU A 231 10.76 5.35 -12.21
CA LEU A 231 9.47 5.55 -11.57
C LEU A 231 9.18 7.06 -11.41
N PRO A 232 7.92 7.51 -11.58
CA PRO A 232 7.52 8.90 -11.36
C PRO A 232 7.90 9.37 -9.95
N ARG A 233 8.72 10.44 -9.87
CA ARG A 233 9.29 10.89 -8.59
C ARG A 233 8.23 11.39 -7.63
N GLN A 234 7.48 12.40 -8.04
CA GLN A 234 6.57 13.14 -7.15
C GLN A 234 5.35 12.34 -6.73
N THR A 235 4.94 11.39 -7.54
CA THR A 235 3.68 10.68 -7.35
C THR A 235 3.88 9.25 -6.85
N VAL A 236 4.82 8.49 -7.42
CA VAL A 236 5.05 7.09 -7.03
C VAL A 236 6.13 7.00 -5.96
N ARG A 237 7.36 7.52 -6.21
CA ARG A 237 8.48 7.36 -5.28
C ARG A 237 8.25 8.06 -3.95
N GLU A 238 7.80 9.32 -3.96
CA GLU A 238 7.56 10.12 -2.75
C GLU A 238 6.36 9.64 -1.93
N ASN A 239 5.40 8.95 -2.55
CA ASN A 239 4.24 8.35 -1.86
C ASN A 239 4.46 6.91 -1.41
N ALA A 240 5.54 6.26 -1.81
CA ALA A 240 5.87 4.92 -1.33
C ALA A 240 6.13 4.93 0.19
N ASN A 241 5.58 3.95 0.89
CA ASN A 241 5.78 3.80 2.34
C ASN A 241 6.49 2.50 2.73
N LEU A 242 6.77 1.66 1.74
CA LEU A 242 7.54 0.42 1.92
C LEU A 242 8.37 0.16 0.66
N MET A 243 9.62 -0.20 0.80
CA MET A 243 10.46 -0.62 -0.31
C MET A 243 11.17 -1.94 0.00
N MET A 244 11.23 -2.82 -1.00
CA MET A 244 11.98 -4.07 -0.99
C MET A 244 13.00 -4.01 -2.12
N LEU A 245 14.25 -3.83 -1.76
CA LEU A 245 15.35 -3.54 -2.69
C LEU A 245 16.25 -4.75 -2.87
N PHE A 246 16.16 -5.41 -4.00
CA PHE A 246 17.19 -6.33 -4.46
C PHE A 246 18.41 -5.55 -4.90
N ASN A 247 19.50 -6.24 -5.17
CA ASN A 247 20.77 -5.60 -5.50
C ASN A 247 20.61 -4.52 -6.57
N GLN A 248 21.12 -3.32 -6.26
CA GLN A 248 21.08 -2.13 -7.09
C GLN A 248 22.47 -1.72 -7.54
N ASP A 249 22.57 -1.06 -8.69
CA ASP A 249 23.78 -0.33 -9.05
C ASP A 249 23.95 0.94 -8.19
N ALA A 250 25.17 1.45 -8.16
CA ALA A 250 25.53 2.61 -7.34
C ALA A 250 24.67 3.86 -7.65
N LYS A 251 24.24 4.03 -8.90
CA LYS A 251 23.43 5.18 -9.33
C LYS A 251 22.02 5.08 -8.76
N ASN A 252 21.36 3.94 -8.92
CA ASN A 252 20.03 3.72 -8.34
C ASN A 252 20.06 3.77 -6.81
N LEU A 253 21.10 3.17 -6.18
CA LEU A 253 21.25 3.19 -4.73
C LEU A 253 21.40 4.61 -4.20
N ASN A 254 22.17 5.46 -4.87
CA ASN A 254 22.32 6.87 -4.50
C ASN A 254 21.00 7.64 -4.63
N HIS A 255 20.20 7.40 -5.66
CA HIS A 255 18.88 8.02 -5.81
C HIS A 255 17.93 7.60 -4.68
N ILE A 256 17.89 6.31 -4.34
CA ILE A 256 17.08 5.80 -3.23
C ILE A 256 17.50 6.43 -1.90
N TYR A 257 18.81 6.54 -1.69
CA TYR A 257 19.37 7.21 -0.50
C TYR A 257 18.91 8.66 -0.40
N GLN A 258 19.09 9.43 -1.47
CA GLN A 258 18.72 10.85 -1.50
C GLN A 258 17.21 11.09 -1.32
N ASP A 259 16.39 10.20 -1.86
CA ASP A 259 14.93 10.35 -1.77
C ASP A 259 14.40 9.93 -0.37
N HIS A 260 15.05 8.96 0.34
CA HIS A 260 14.40 8.31 1.48
C HIS A 260 15.28 7.98 2.69
N CYS A 261 16.61 7.96 2.55
CA CYS A 261 17.49 7.35 3.55
C CYS A 261 18.55 8.30 4.13
N THR A 262 18.33 9.60 4.02
CA THR A 262 19.25 10.64 4.50
C THR A 262 19.35 10.78 6.03
N ASP A 263 18.60 9.96 6.75
CA ASP A 263 18.64 9.87 8.22
C ASP A 263 19.90 9.16 8.76
N ILE A 264 20.64 8.44 7.91
CA ILE A 264 21.93 7.84 8.23
C ILE A 264 22.98 8.23 7.18
N PRO A 265 24.29 8.18 7.45
CA PRO A 265 25.33 8.46 6.45
C PRO A 265 25.24 7.49 5.25
N PHE A 266 25.51 7.99 4.04
CA PHE A 266 25.49 7.15 2.82
C PHE A 266 26.44 5.96 2.91
N SER A 267 27.61 6.13 3.52
CA SER A 267 28.57 5.03 3.72
C SER A 267 27.99 3.87 4.53
N GLU A 268 27.21 4.19 5.58
CA GLU A 268 26.55 3.22 6.43
C GLU A 268 25.40 2.53 5.69
N PHE A 269 24.55 3.30 5.02
CA PHE A 269 23.46 2.77 4.18
C PHE A 269 24.00 1.84 3.08
N ASN A 270 25.01 2.28 2.35
CA ASN A 270 25.65 1.49 1.29
C ASN A 270 26.26 0.19 1.83
N LYS A 271 26.97 0.29 2.97
CA LYS A 271 27.54 -0.90 3.62
C LYS A 271 26.44 -1.89 4.02
N PHE A 272 25.39 -1.43 4.69
CA PHE A 272 24.27 -2.27 5.09
C PHE A 272 23.63 -2.99 3.89
N CYS A 273 23.31 -2.27 2.82
CA CYS A 273 22.73 -2.86 1.62
C CYS A 273 23.62 -3.93 1.01
N ASN A 274 24.91 -3.64 0.86
CA ASN A 274 25.86 -4.59 0.30
C ASN A 274 26.06 -5.83 1.19
N ASP A 275 26.07 -5.67 2.50
CA ASP A 275 26.20 -6.79 3.45
C ASP A 275 24.99 -7.72 3.38
N VAL A 276 23.78 -7.17 3.21
CA VAL A 276 22.56 -7.97 3.02
C VAL A 276 22.62 -8.73 1.67
N TRP A 277 22.93 -8.04 0.58
CA TRP A 277 22.93 -8.65 -0.76
C TRP A 277 24.03 -9.73 -0.94
N ARG A 278 25.14 -9.62 -0.23
CA ARG A 278 26.22 -10.64 -0.24
C ARG A 278 25.83 -11.96 0.44
N ARG A 279 24.78 -11.98 1.27
CA ARG A 279 24.33 -13.19 1.96
C ARG A 279 23.68 -14.22 1.01
N GLY A 280 23.28 -13.81 -0.21
CA GLY A 280 22.73 -14.70 -1.26
C GLY A 280 22.01 -13.93 -2.36
N GLU A 281 21.80 -14.57 -3.50
CA GLU A 281 21.28 -13.95 -4.73
C GLU A 281 19.87 -13.36 -4.60
N HIS A 282 19.06 -13.87 -3.69
CA HIS A 282 17.65 -13.47 -3.52
C HIS A 282 17.41 -12.64 -2.26
N ASN A 283 18.47 -12.23 -1.57
CA ASN A 283 18.33 -11.33 -0.41
C ASN A 283 18.03 -9.91 -0.88
N PHE A 284 17.18 -9.24 -0.12
CA PHE A 284 16.76 -7.88 -0.36
C PHE A 284 16.77 -7.05 0.94
N VAL A 285 16.86 -5.76 0.79
CA VAL A 285 16.74 -4.81 1.90
C VAL A 285 15.30 -4.32 1.94
N THR A 286 14.65 -4.39 3.09
CA THR A 286 13.36 -3.77 3.32
C THR A 286 13.55 -2.42 4.01
N ILE A 287 12.95 -1.37 3.44
CA ILE A 287 12.94 -0.01 3.99
C ILE A 287 11.50 0.36 4.30
N ASN A 288 11.18 0.50 5.59
CA ASN A 288 9.87 0.94 6.04
C ASN A 288 9.89 2.47 6.21
N LEU A 289 9.14 3.17 5.35
CA LEU A 289 9.00 4.61 5.33
C LEU A 289 7.73 5.10 6.04
N SER A 290 6.95 4.18 6.63
CA SER A 290 5.73 4.53 7.33
C SER A 290 6.01 5.34 8.59
N PRO A 291 5.26 6.43 8.86
CA PRO A 291 5.35 7.16 10.12
C PRO A 291 4.84 6.36 11.32
N GLN A 292 4.07 5.31 11.09
CA GLN A 292 3.45 4.46 12.12
C GLN A 292 4.36 3.31 12.60
N ARG A 293 5.62 3.25 12.10
CA ARG A 293 6.58 2.24 12.58
C ARG A 293 6.79 2.38 14.09
N SER A 294 6.80 1.27 14.81
CA SER A 294 7.22 1.28 16.21
C SER A 294 8.74 1.54 16.31
N ALA A 295 9.21 2.02 17.44
CA ALA A 295 10.65 2.20 17.68
C ALA A 295 11.42 0.87 17.61
N GLN A 296 10.71 -0.27 17.82
CA GLN A 296 11.24 -1.63 17.73
C GLN A 296 11.32 -2.12 16.26
N ASP A 297 10.46 -1.60 15.39
CA ASP A 297 10.39 -1.97 13.98
C ASP A 297 11.35 -1.10 13.17
N GLY A 298 12.64 -1.35 13.20
CA GLY A 298 13.66 -0.57 12.52
C GLY A 298 13.27 -0.19 11.07
N LYS A 299 13.71 0.99 10.62
CA LYS A 299 13.49 1.47 9.25
C LYS A 299 14.09 0.51 8.22
N TYR A 300 15.24 -0.06 8.55
CA TYR A 300 16.03 -0.89 7.65
C TYR A 300 16.06 -2.33 8.16
N ARG A 301 15.75 -3.29 7.30
CA ARG A 301 15.71 -4.71 7.64
C ARG A 301 16.35 -5.56 6.56
N CYS A 302 16.85 -6.74 6.97
CA CYS A 302 17.27 -7.79 6.06
C CYS A 302 16.03 -8.62 5.71
N ASN A 303 15.68 -8.74 4.45
CA ASN A 303 14.50 -9.45 3.97
C ASN A 303 13.20 -8.97 4.68
N LEU A 304 12.41 -9.90 5.17
CA LEU A 304 11.20 -9.65 5.96
C LEU A 304 11.40 -9.96 7.46
N ASP A 305 12.65 -10.07 7.91
CA ASP A 305 12.96 -10.40 9.29
C ASP A 305 12.46 -9.26 10.22
N LEU A 306 11.80 -9.64 11.31
CA LEU A 306 11.33 -8.76 12.39
C LEU A 306 12.46 -8.47 13.36
#